data_ee0b2b0ae9e0ebe6e1db5bfb686b8dcd
#
_entry.id   ee0b2b0ae9e0ebe6e1db5bfb686b8dcd
#
_cell.length_a   1.000
_cell.length_b   1.000
_cell.length_c   1.000
_cell.angle_alpha   90.00
_cell.angle_beta   90.00
_cell.angle_gamma   90.00
#
_symmetry.space_group_name_H-M   'P 1'
#
loop_
_entity.id
_entity.type
_entity.pdbx_description
1 polymer ?
#
loop_
_entity_poly.entity_id
_entity_poly.type
_entity_poly.pdbx_seq_one_letter_code
_entity_poly.pdbx_strand_id
1 'polypeptide(L)'
;MTRALLTALLLAGSLLWSLPATAQEPKQPQARAQKKPHPTAPEAPQQASPANIDRNGVIILVKSALMALDQANKTGNYTVLRDLGSQNFKVNTAARLSEIFAPQRNQRVDLSGILVLDPQLTLLPQIEPNGMLHMRGFFPSVPKQVNFEIQWEPEDRQWRLFGLAINIADGSPAAPDSPAAPPRASEKSPPPPAPTGAVLAAPPAGK
;
A
#
# COMPACT_ATOMS: atom_id res chain seq x y z
N MET A 1 -12.21 -14.17 -59.30
CA MET A 1 -11.17 -14.12 -60.31
C MET A 1 -9.82 -14.25 -59.66
N THR A 2 -9.22 -15.40 -59.93
CA THR A 2 -7.81 -15.77 -60.27
C THR A 2 -6.82 -15.61 -59.14
N ARG A 3 -6.41 -16.74 -58.49
CA ARG A 3 -5.28 -17.66 -58.83
C ARG A 3 -3.92 -16.99 -58.61
N ALA A 4 -3.02 -17.49 -57.76
CA ALA A 4 -2.11 -18.53 -58.19
C ALA A 4 -1.33 -19.14 -56.98
N LEU A 5 -1.27 -20.46 -57.01
CA LEU A 5 -0.35 -21.40 -56.37
C LEU A 5 1.05 -21.29 -56.98
N LEU A 6 2.08 -21.61 -56.18
CA LEU A 6 3.36 -22.24 -56.61
C LEU A 6 4.04 -22.76 -55.36
N THR A 7 4.00 -24.03 -55.04
CA THR A 7 4.72 -25.27 -55.38
C THR A 7 6.26 -25.19 -55.25
N ALA A 8 6.74 -25.90 -54.25
CA ALA A 8 7.84 -26.92 -54.19
C ALA A 8 9.22 -26.57 -54.70
N LEU A 9 10.26 -26.93 -53.91
CA LEU A 9 11.25 -27.94 -54.33
C LEU A 9 12.08 -28.43 -53.12
N LEU A 10 12.10 -29.75 -52.96
CA LEU A 10 13.00 -30.58 -52.16
C LEU A 10 14.41 -30.57 -52.76
N LEU A 11 15.42 -30.54 -51.88
CA LEU A 11 16.73 -31.15 -52.25
C LEU A 11 17.36 -31.75 -50.99
N ALA A 12 17.38 -33.09 -50.99
CA ALA A 12 18.12 -33.95 -50.10
C ALA A 12 19.62 -33.86 -50.41
N GLY A 13 20.45 -33.69 -49.39
CA GLY A 13 21.91 -33.81 -49.49
C GLY A 13 22.45 -34.60 -48.31
N SER A 14 22.56 -35.91 -48.48
CA SER A 14 23.23 -36.83 -47.56
C SER A 14 24.73 -36.68 -47.69
N LEU A 15 25.44 -36.24 -46.65
CA LEU A 15 26.89 -36.42 -46.50
C LEU A 15 27.14 -37.28 -45.28
N LEU A 16 27.52 -38.53 -45.56
CA LEU A 16 28.12 -39.47 -44.63
C LEU A 16 29.53 -39.00 -44.29
N TRP A 17 29.80 -38.61 -43.08
CA TRP A 17 31.16 -38.50 -42.57
C TRP A 17 31.38 -39.54 -41.49
N SER A 18 32.31 -40.46 -41.83
CA SER A 18 32.85 -41.50 -40.98
C SER A 18 33.70 -40.86 -39.87
N LEU A 19 33.38 -41.16 -38.62
CA LEU A 19 34.14 -40.78 -37.43
C LEU A 19 35.05 -41.92 -37.03
N PRO A 20 36.33 -41.68 -36.66
CA PRO A 20 37.18 -42.72 -36.03
C PRO A 20 36.72 -42.84 -34.53
N ALA A 21 36.50 -44.06 -34.11
CA ALA A 21 36.28 -44.45 -32.74
C ALA A 21 37.53 -44.22 -31.89
N THR A 22 37.52 -43.25 -31.04
CA THR A 22 38.47 -43.10 -29.94
C THR A 22 37.83 -43.66 -28.67
N ALA A 23 38.45 -44.81 -28.22
CA ALA A 23 38.06 -45.42 -26.95
C ALA A 23 38.32 -44.45 -25.79
N GLN A 24 37.27 -43.95 -25.15
CA GLN A 24 37.36 -43.24 -23.90
C GLN A 24 37.05 -44.20 -22.73
N GLU A 25 38.04 -44.32 -21.90
CA GLU A 25 38.07 -44.98 -20.61
C GLU A 25 36.90 -44.49 -19.71
N PRO A 26 36.18 -45.38 -18.98
CA PRO A 26 35.05 -44.96 -18.15
C PRO A 26 35.55 -44.24 -16.90
N LYS A 27 35.48 -42.90 -16.89
CA LYS A 27 35.59 -42.12 -15.68
C LYS A 27 34.39 -42.42 -14.77
N GLN A 28 34.70 -42.98 -13.60
CA GLN A 28 33.77 -43.15 -12.51
C GLN A 28 32.96 -41.87 -12.23
N PRO A 29 31.63 -41.95 -11.98
CA PRO A 29 30.86 -40.80 -11.56
C PRO A 29 31.30 -40.44 -10.13
N GLN A 30 31.98 -39.32 -9.95
CA GLN A 30 32.15 -38.72 -8.66
C GLN A 30 30.72 -38.38 -8.11
N ALA A 31 30.37 -39.02 -7.02
CA ALA A 31 29.18 -38.76 -6.27
C ALA A 31 29.10 -37.26 -5.95
N ARG A 32 28.25 -36.55 -6.68
CA ARG A 32 27.88 -35.15 -6.43
C ARG A 32 27.19 -35.17 -5.06
N ALA A 33 27.90 -34.71 -4.02
CA ALA A 33 27.36 -34.52 -2.71
C ALA A 33 26.07 -33.71 -2.85
N GLN A 34 24.96 -34.38 -2.67
CA GLN A 34 23.65 -33.72 -2.55
C GLN A 34 23.73 -32.83 -1.34
N LYS A 35 23.84 -31.52 -1.59
CA LYS A 35 23.67 -30.48 -0.57
C LYS A 35 22.26 -30.68 0.00
N LYS A 36 22.16 -31.25 1.23
CA LYS A 36 20.92 -31.37 1.95
C LYS A 36 20.20 -30.04 1.88
N PRO A 37 18.88 -30.00 1.56
CA PRO A 37 18.10 -28.79 1.68
C PRO A 37 18.27 -28.27 3.12
N HIS A 38 18.81 -27.07 3.24
CA HIS A 38 18.82 -26.37 4.52
C HIS A 38 17.34 -26.19 4.89
N PRO A 39 16.88 -26.54 6.10
CA PRO A 39 15.52 -26.24 6.51
C PRO A 39 15.38 -24.70 6.41
N THR A 40 14.57 -24.23 5.49
CA THR A 40 14.19 -22.84 5.42
C THR A 40 13.51 -22.53 6.76
N ALA A 41 14.18 -21.74 7.59
CA ALA A 41 13.54 -21.20 8.80
C ALA A 41 12.22 -20.55 8.37
N PRO A 42 11.14 -20.65 9.17
CA PRO A 42 9.90 -19.96 8.86
C PRO A 42 10.24 -18.50 8.65
N GLU A 43 9.97 -18.00 7.44
CA GLU A 43 10.16 -16.60 7.09
C GLU A 43 9.29 -15.80 8.06
N ALA A 44 9.93 -14.98 8.90
CA ALA A 44 9.20 -14.12 9.83
C ALA A 44 8.21 -13.28 9.02
N PRO A 45 6.99 -13.02 9.53
CA PRO A 45 6.00 -12.22 8.81
C PRO A 45 6.67 -10.90 8.40
N GLN A 46 6.75 -10.66 7.11
CA GLN A 46 7.30 -9.42 6.59
C GLN A 46 6.43 -8.28 7.12
N GLN A 47 7.04 -7.34 7.82
CA GLN A 47 6.35 -6.16 8.33
C GLN A 47 6.41 -5.04 7.29
N ALA A 48 5.39 -4.16 7.30
CA ALA A 48 5.42 -2.96 6.47
C ALA A 48 6.66 -2.12 6.81
N SER A 49 7.28 -1.53 5.80
CA SER A 49 8.48 -0.71 5.95
C SER A 49 8.22 0.73 5.47
N PRO A 50 8.89 1.73 6.06
CA PRO A 50 8.75 3.11 5.59
C PRO A 50 9.08 3.23 4.10
N ALA A 51 8.23 3.94 3.35
CA ALA A 51 8.48 4.22 1.94
C ALA A 51 9.46 5.40 1.79
N ASN A 52 10.41 5.27 0.86
CA ASN A 52 11.30 6.37 0.51
C ASN A 52 10.63 7.29 -0.51
N ILE A 53 9.71 8.14 -0.04
CA ILE A 53 9.00 9.14 -0.84
C ILE A 53 8.99 10.46 -0.09
N ASP A 54 9.29 11.54 -0.77
CA ASP A 54 9.29 12.88 -0.19
C ASP A 54 7.87 13.47 -0.10
N ARG A 55 7.76 14.61 0.61
CA ARG A 55 6.47 15.31 0.77
C ARG A 55 5.82 15.67 -0.57
N ASN A 56 6.62 16.10 -1.56
CA ASN A 56 6.07 16.50 -2.85
C ASN A 56 5.53 15.30 -3.62
N GLY A 57 6.24 14.17 -3.60
CA GLY A 57 5.77 12.92 -4.17
C GLY A 57 4.47 12.46 -3.56
N VAL A 58 4.33 12.53 -2.23
CA VAL A 58 3.06 12.24 -1.53
C VAL A 58 1.94 13.15 -2.03
N ILE A 59 2.17 14.47 -2.05
CA ILE A 59 1.18 15.46 -2.48
C ILE A 59 0.73 15.16 -3.93
N ILE A 60 1.68 14.90 -4.83
CA ILE A 60 1.39 14.61 -6.24
C ILE A 60 0.52 13.35 -6.34
N LEU A 61 0.91 12.25 -5.71
CA LEU A 61 0.17 11.00 -5.78
C LEU A 61 -1.25 11.16 -5.24
N VAL A 62 -1.39 11.70 -4.03
CA VAL A 62 -2.70 11.85 -3.38
C VAL A 62 -3.60 12.79 -4.17
N LYS A 63 -3.13 13.99 -4.51
CA LYS A 63 -3.95 14.97 -5.22
C LYS A 63 -4.32 14.50 -6.63
N SER A 64 -3.40 13.85 -7.36
CA SER A 64 -3.71 13.33 -8.71
C SER A 64 -4.84 12.30 -8.68
N ALA A 65 -4.79 11.35 -7.76
CA ALA A 65 -5.83 10.32 -7.64
C ALA A 65 -7.20 10.92 -7.25
N LEU A 66 -7.21 11.82 -6.27
CA LEU A 66 -8.45 12.43 -5.78
C LEU A 66 -9.06 13.42 -6.78
N MET A 67 -8.23 14.16 -7.52
CA MET A 67 -8.71 15.03 -8.59
C MET A 67 -9.28 14.26 -9.76
N ALA A 68 -8.67 13.13 -10.13
CA ALA A 68 -9.23 12.25 -11.15
C ALA A 68 -10.60 11.70 -10.72
N LEU A 69 -10.75 11.35 -9.44
CA LEU A 69 -12.05 10.95 -8.89
C LEU A 69 -13.06 12.09 -8.91
N ASP A 70 -12.66 13.31 -8.50
CA ASP A 70 -13.53 14.49 -8.52
C ASP A 70 -14.07 14.77 -9.93
N GLN A 71 -13.18 14.78 -10.92
CA GLN A 71 -13.56 14.99 -12.31
C GLN A 71 -14.47 13.85 -12.84
N ALA A 72 -14.17 12.60 -12.45
CA ALA A 72 -15.00 11.46 -12.81
C ALA A 72 -16.41 11.57 -12.21
N ASN A 73 -16.52 12.00 -10.95
CA ASN A 73 -17.81 12.21 -10.30
C ASN A 73 -18.61 13.36 -10.94
N LYS A 74 -17.96 14.46 -11.29
CA LYS A 74 -18.59 15.63 -11.93
C LYS A 74 -19.07 15.36 -13.35
N THR A 75 -18.27 14.61 -14.13
CA THR A 75 -18.55 14.37 -15.55
C THR A 75 -19.27 13.06 -15.82
N GLY A 76 -19.25 12.13 -14.87
CA GLY A 76 -19.69 10.74 -15.09
C GLY A 76 -18.70 9.90 -15.91
N ASN A 77 -17.54 10.46 -16.29
CA ASN A 77 -16.53 9.78 -17.08
C ASN A 77 -15.38 9.28 -16.20
N TYR A 78 -15.33 7.98 -15.94
CA TYR A 78 -14.34 7.32 -15.11
C TYR A 78 -13.13 6.77 -15.89
N THR A 79 -13.02 7.07 -17.18
CA THR A 79 -11.96 6.53 -18.04
C THR A 79 -10.57 6.98 -17.53
N VAL A 80 -10.40 8.27 -17.23
CA VAL A 80 -9.11 8.81 -16.75
C VAL A 80 -8.74 8.19 -15.41
N LEU A 81 -9.67 8.12 -14.46
CA LEU A 81 -9.42 7.48 -13.16
C LEU A 81 -8.99 6.02 -13.34
N ARG A 82 -9.67 5.28 -14.22
CA ARG A 82 -9.33 3.90 -14.55
C ARG A 82 -7.91 3.80 -15.15
N ASP A 83 -7.58 4.70 -16.07
CA ASP A 83 -6.32 4.63 -16.82
C ASP A 83 -5.10 5.06 -15.97
N LEU A 84 -5.30 5.80 -14.89
CA LEU A 84 -4.27 6.04 -13.86
C LEU A 84 -3.96 4.80 -13.03
N GLY A 85 -4.81 3.79 -13.06
CA GLY A 85 -4.67 2.57 -12.28
C GLY A 85 -3.65 1.59 -12.85
N SER A 86 -3.25 0.66 -11.98
CA SER A 86 -2.50 -0.54 -12.34
C SER A 86 -3.35 -1.49 -13.18
N GLN A 87 -2.75 -2.54 -13.74
CA GLN A 87 -3.49 -3.57 -14.45
C GLN A 87 -4.56 -4.22 -13.55
N ASN A 88 -4.26 -4.40 -12.26
CA ASN A 88 -5.20 -4.95 -11.29
C ASN A 88 -6.37 -3.99 -11.00
N PHE A 89 -6.13 -2.69 -10.95
CA PHE A 89 -7.21 -1.71 -10.81
C PHE A 89 -8.09 -1.63 -12.07
N LYS A 90 -7.48 -1.75 -13.26
CA LYS A 90 -8.16 -1.68 -14.57
C LYS A 90 -9.11 -2.83 -14.86
N VAL A 91 -9.10 -3.91 -14.06
CA VAL A 91 -10.14 -4.94 -14.14
C VAL A 91 -11.53 -4.36 -13.85
N ASN A 92 -11.59 -3.26 -13.10
CA ASN A 92 -12.80 -2.47 -12.95
C ASN A 92 -13.03 -1.65 -14.23
N THR A 93 -14.13 -1.90 -14.92
CA THR A 93 -14.54 -1.06 -16.04
C THR A 93 -14.91 0.34 -15.57
N ALA A 94 -14.90 1.33 -16.48
CA ALA A 94 -15.37 2.69 -16.15
C ALA A 94 -16.82 2.69 -15.62
N ALA A 95 -17.68 1.80 -16.14
CA ALA A 95 -19.05 1.61 -15.65
C ALA A 95 -19.04 1.10 -14.20
N ARG A 96 -18.20 0.09 -13.90
CA ARG A 96 -18.09 -0.45 -12.55
C ARG A 96 -17.58 0.59 -11.55
N LEU A 97 -16.59 1.39 -11.92
CA LEU A 97 -16.12 2.52 -11.09
C LEU A 97 -17.23 3.54 -10.86
N SER A 98 -18.04 3.82 -11.88
CA SER A 98 -19.23 4.71 -11.75
C SER A 98 -20.24 4.19 -10.72
N GLU A 99 -20.43 2.88 -10.64
CA GLU A 99 -21.28 2.26 -9.62
C GLU A 99 -20.65 2.35 -8.22
N ILE A 100 -19.35 2.03 -8.10
CA ILE A 100 -18.62 2.08 -6.83
C ILE A 100 -18.68 3.48 -6.21
N PHE A 101 -18.49 4.53 -7.00
CA PHE A 101 -18.48 5.92 -6.55
C PHE A 101 -19.84 6.62 -6.67
N ALA A 102 -20.92 5.89 -6.97
CA ALA A 102 -22.26 6.46 -7.03
C ALA A 102 -22.71 7.17 -5.74
N PRO A 103 -22.42 6.67 -4.53
CA PRO A 103 -22.78 7.35 -3.30
C PRO A 103 -22.20 8.78 -3.21
N GLN A 104 -20.91 8.95 -3.54
CA GLN A 104 -20.24 10.26 -3.51
C GLN A 104 -20.81 11.19 -4.57
N ARG A 105 -21.09 10.69 -5.76
CA ARG A 105 -21.71 11.46 -6.84
C ARG A 105 -23.14 11.89 -6.47
N ASN A 106 -23.94 10.99 -5.91
CA ASN A 106 -25.30 11.29 -5.49
C ASN A 106 -25.38 12.33 -4.37
N GLN A 107 -24.39 12.30 -3.47
CA GLN A 107 -24.21 13.30 -2.42
C GLN A 107 -23.60 14.61 -2.94
N ARG A 108 -23.26 14.68 -4.24
CA ARG A 108 -22.58 15.85 -4.86
C ARG A 108 -21.34 16.28 -4.10
N VAL A 109 -20.53 15.29 -3.67
CA VAL A 109 -19.26 15.56 -3.00
C VAL A 109 -18.35 16.33 -3.95
N ASP A 110 -17.91 17.50 -3.53
CA ASP A 110 -16.95 18.35 -4.24
C ASP A 110 -15.59 18.24 -3.56
N LEU A 111 -14.62 17.70 -4.29
CA LEU A 111 -13.24 17.53 -3.80
C LEU A 111 -12.32 18.66 -4.28
N SER A 112 -12.81 19.67 -5.02
CA SER A 112 -11.93 20.70 -5.59
C SER A 112 -11.11 21.47 -4.54
N GLY A 113 -11.62 21.58 -3.31
CA GLY A 113 -10.91 22.21 -2.18
C GLY A 113 -9.55 21.57 -1.86
N ILE A 114 -9.35 20.29 -2.20
CA ILE A 114 -8.07 19.61 -1.96
C ILE A 114 -6.90 20.23 -2.75
N LEU A 115 -7.18 20.96 -3.82
CA LEU A 115 -6.12 21.62 -4.62
C LEU A 115 -5.33 22.62 -3.80
N VAL A 116 -5.99 23.35 -2.92
CA VAL A 116 -5.40 24.42 -2.09
C VAL A 116 -5.05 23.98 -0.68
N LEU A 117 -5.47 22.78 -0.27
CA LEU A 117 -5.17 22.22 1.04
C LEU A 117 -4.00 21.25 0.96
N ASP A 118 -3.22 21.16 2.03
CA ASP A 118 -2.21 20.13 2.19
C ASP A 118 -2.81 18.91 2.92
N PRO A 119 -2.54 17.68 2.44
CA PRO A 119 -2.97 16.48 3.13
C PRO A 119 -2.22 16.31 4.44
N GLN A 120 -2.93 15.92 5.49
CA GLN A 120 -2.36 15.45 6.75
C GLN A 120 -2.44 13.93 6.78
N LEU A 121 -1.30 13.27 7.01
CA LEU A 121 -1.24 11.82 7.01
C LEU A 121 -1.48 11.29 8.42
N THR A 122 -2.41 10.34 8.54
CA THR A 122 -2.62 9.53 9.74
C THR A 122 -1.84 8.22 9.67
N LEU A 123 -1.57 7.72 8.45
CA LEU A 123 -0.65 6.64 8.17
C LEU A 123 0.42 7.19 7.22
N LEU A 124 1.67 7.23 7.69
CA LEU A 124 2.81 7.65 6.87
C LEU A 124 3.01 6.67 5.72
N PRO A 125 3.60 7.13 4.59
CA PRO A 125 3.85 6.28 3.45
C PRO A 125 4.66 5.05 3.85
N GLN A 126 4.11 3.88 3.60
CA GLN A 126 4.76 2.61 3.90
C GLN A 126 4.62 1.63 2.73
N ILE A 127 5.61 0.76 2.60
CA ILE A 127 5.56 -0.37 1.68
C ILE A 127 5.06 -1.57 2.47
N GLU A 128 3.91 -2.06 2.06
CA GLU A 128 3.29 -3.27 2.61
C GLU A 128 4.11 -4.53 2.23
N PRO A 129 3.94 -5.66 2.93
CA PRO A 129 4.65 -6.90 2.61
C PRO A 129 4.45 -7.38 1.17
N ASN A 130 3.34 -7.03 0.56
CA ASN A 130 3.02 -7.33 -0.85
C ASN A 130 3.66 -6.33 -1.84
N GLY A 131 4.49 -5.39 -1.37
CA GLY A 131 5.16 -4.39 -2.20
C GLY A 131 4.32 -3.16 -2.55
N MET A 132 3.10 -3.06 -2.07
CA MET A 132 2.25 -1.89 -2.32
C MET A 132 2.62 -0.70 -1.46
N LEU A 133 2.58 0.49 -2.03
CA LEU A 133 2.66 1.74 -1.28
C LEU A 133 1.28 2.06 -0.70
N HIS A 134 1.20 2.21 0.60
CA HIS A 134 -0.04 2.51 1.31
C HIS A 134 0.11 3.79 2.12
N MET A 135 -0.90 4.64 2.07
CA MET A 135 -1.00 5.82 2.93
C MET A 135 -2.45 6.18 3.19
N ARG A 136 -2.67 6.79 4.35
CA ARG A 136 -3.98 7.26 4.81
C ARG A 136 -3.83 8.65 5.39
N GLY A 137 -4.88 9.45 5.24
CA GLY A 137 -4.87 10.81 5.77
C GLY A 137 -6.18 11.52 5.55
N PHE A 138 -6.12 12.81 5.73
CA PHE A 138 -7.27 13.69 5.51
C PHE A 138 -6.84 15.07 5.02
N PHE A 139 -7.80 15.80 4.44
CA PHE A 139 -7.66 17.20 4.14
C PHE A 139 -8.46 18.00 5.19
N PRO A 140 -7.78 18.88 5.96
CA PRO A 140 -8.44 19.65 7.02
C PRO A 140 -9.34 20.72 6.40
N SER A 141 -10.63 20.44 6.35
CA SER A 141 -11.65 21.37 5.86
C SER A 141 -12.86 21.37 6.79
N VAL A 142 -13.55 22.52 6.84
CA VAL A 142 -14.72 22.74 7.68
C VAL A 142 -15.85 23.21 6.75
N PRO A 143 -17.09 22.75 6.94
CA PRO A 143 -17.62 21.87 7.99
C PRO A 143 -17.40 20.36 7.70
N LYS A 144 -16.93 20.02 6.54
CA LYS A 144 -16.69 18.63 6.09
C LYS A 144 -15.22 18.37 5.89
N GLN A 145 -14.73 17.26 6.43
CA GLN A 145 -13.37 16.77 6.26
C GLN A 145 -13.35 15.65 5.24
N VAL A 146 -12.38 15.67 4.33
CA VAL A 146 -12.17 14.60 3.35
C VAL A 146 -11.11 13.65 3.90
N ASN A 147 -11.51 12.47 4.31
CA ASN A 147 -10.59 11.39 4.69
C ASN A 147 -10.32 10.52 3.47
N PHE A 148 -9.09 10.06 3.35
CA PHE A 148 -8.69 9.18 2.24
C PHE A 148 -7.83 8.03 2.73
N GLU A 149 -7.93 6.93 2.02
CA GLU A 149 -7.04 5.78 2.10
C GLU A 149 -6.72 5.33 0.69
N ILE A 150 -5.45 5.30 0.33
CA ILE A 150 -5.02 5.04 -1.04
C ILE A 150 -3.87 4.05 -1.03
N GLN A 151 -3.94 3.12 -2.00
CA GLN A 151 -2.90 2.13 -2.25
C GLN A 151 -2.43 2.25 -3.70
N TRP A 152 -1.12 2.11 -3.90
CA TRP A 152 -0.50 2.10 -5.22
C TRP A 152 0.31 0.83 -5.40
N GLU A 153 0.25 0.31 -6.61
CA GLU A 153 1.02 -0.85 -7.05
C GLU A 153 2.24 -0.37 -7.87
N PRO A 154 3.44 -0.92 -7.63
CA PRO A 154 4.60 -0.60 -8.46
C PRO A 154 4.47 -1.29 -9.82
N GLU A 155 4.35 -0.53 -10.90
CA GLU A 155 4.25 -1.00 -12.28
C GLU A 155 5.13 -0.10 -13.17
N ASP A 156 6.00 -0.68 -13.97
CA ASP A 156 6.91 0.03 -14.89
C ASP A 156 7.71 1.17 -14.24
N ARG A 157 8.20 0.94 -13.01
CA ARG A 157 8.92 1.95 -12.21
C ARG A 157 8.08 3.18 -11.84
N GLN A 158 6.78 3.06 -11.85
CA GLN A 158 5.82 4.09 -11.45
C GLN A 158 4.85 3.53 -10.42
N TRP A 159 4.36 4.41 -9.57
CA TRP A 159 3.26 4.10 -8.67
C TRP A 159 1.94 4.26 -9.43
N ARG A 160 1.24 3.14 -9.66
CA ARG A 160 -0.08 3.10 -10.29
C ARG A 160 -1.15 2.91 -9.23
N LEU A 161 -2.28 3.59 -9.39
CA LEU A 161 -3.40 3.48 -8.45
C LEU A 161 -3.91 2.04 -8.41
N PHE A 162 -3.96 1.46 -7.21
CA PHE A 162 -4.50 0.12 -6.98
C PHE A 162 -5.82 0.15 -6.21
N GLY A 163 -5.91 0.99 -5.18
CA GLY A 163 -7.09 1.14 -4.34
C GLY A 163 -7.30 2.60 -3.94
N LEU A 164 -8.55 3.03 -3.90
CA LEU A 164 -8.94 4.37 -3.52
C LEU A 164 -10.24 4.32 -2.72
N ALA A 165 -10.17 4.77 -1.47
CA ALA A 165 -11.33 4.97 -0.63
C ALA A 165 -11.35 6.42 -0.13
N ILE A 166 -12.53 7.02 -0.13
CA ILE A 166 -12.78 8.33 0.47
C ILE A 166 -13.97 8.27 1.41
N ASN A 167 -13.89 9.03 2.47
CA ASN A 167 -14.99 9.22 3.40
C ASN A 167 -15.10 10.71 3.78
N ILE A 168 -16.30 11.23 3.73
CA ILE A 168 -16.59 12.60 4.15
C ILE A 168 -17.13 12.55 5.56
N ALA A 169 -16.42 13.14 6.50
CA ALA A 169 -16.81 13.22 7.90
C ALA A 169 -17.16 14.65 8.28
N ASP A 170 -18.03 14.78 9.27
CA ASP A 170 -18.24 16.04 9.97
C ASP A 170 -17.15 16.19 11.05
N GLY A 171 -16.64 17.38 11.25
CA GLY A 171 -15.87 17.61 12.44
C GLY A 171 -14.52 18.30 12.29
N SER A 172 -13.90 18.51 13.42
CA SER A 172 -12.54 19.00 13.52
C SER A 172 -11.55 17.93 13.04
N PRO A 173 -10.42 18.33 12.44
CA PRO A 173 -9.37 17.40 12.04
C PRO A 173 -8.97 16.51 13.22
N ALA A 174 -9.02 15.20 13.03
CA ALA A 174 -8.43 14.28 14.00
C ALA A 174 -6.91 14.47 14.00
N ALA A 175 -6.31 14.52 15.19
CA ALA A 175 -4.84 14.50 15.27
C ALA A 175 -4.32 13.20 14.64
N PRO A 176 -3.15 13.23 13.96
CA PRO A 176 -2.51 12.01 13.48
C PRO A 176 -2.34 11.03 14.64
N ASP A 177 -2.61 9.76 14.42
CA ASP A 177 -2.28 8.73 15.39
C ASP A 177 -0.77 8.79 15.65
N SER A 178 -0.40 9.24 16.83
CA SER A 178 0.99 9.11 17.27
C SER A 178 1.36 7.63 17.21
N PRO A 179 2.56 7.27 16.73
CA PRO A 179 3.06 5.90 16.88
C PRO A 179 2.86 5.53 18.34
N ALA A 180 2.19 4.40 18.60
CA ALA A 180 1.89 3.98 19.96
C ALA A 180 3.15 4.14 20.83
N ALA A 181 3.08 5.06 21.79
CA ALA A 181 4.17 5.20 22.73
C ALA A 181 4.42 3.82 23.35
N PRO A 182 5.68 3.38 23.47
CA PRO A 182 5.98 2.12 24.11
C PRO A 182 5.24 2.08 25.46
N PRO A 183 4.68 0.92 25.85
CA PRO A 183 3.90 0.84 27.08
C PRO A 183 4.72 1.49 28.20
N ARG A 184 4.22 2.58 28.76
CA ARG A 184 4.84 3.16 29.95
C ARG A 184 4.84 2.05 30.97
N ALA A 185 6.04 1.63 31.36
CA ALA A 185 6.21 0.78 32.52
C ALA A 185 5.36 1.41 33.62
N SER A 186 4.42 0.62 34.14
CA SER A 186 3.48 1.05 35.16
C SER A 186 4.25 1.77 36.25
N GLU A 187 4.17 3.07 36.30
CA GLU A 187 4.74 3.89 37.37
C GLU A 187 4.03 3.43 38.62
N LYS A 188 4.84 2.74 39.46
CA LYS A 188 4.42 2.17 40.72
C LYS A 188 3.84 3.34 41.53
N SER A 189 2.52 3.31 41.77
CA SER A 189 1.81 4.30 42.56
C SER A 189 2.63 4.56 43.86
N PRO A 190 2.87 5.80 44.25
CA PRO A 190 3.49 6.10 45.50
C PRO A 190 2.67 5.50 46.65
N PRO A 191 3.33 4.96 47.71
CA PRO A 191 2.62 4.41 48.86
C PRO A 191 1.74 5.46 49.51
N PRO A 192 0.56 5.08 50.06
CA PRO A 192 -0.33 6.03 50.72
C PRO A 192 0.37 6.69 51.92
N PRO A 193 0.15 7.97 52.20
CA PRO A 193 0.73 8.64 53.35
C PRO A 193 0.30 7.97 54.64
N ALA A 194 1.27 7.77 55.55
CA ALA A 194 1.03 7.21 56.89
C ALA A 194 0.04 8.08 57.67
N PRO A 195 -0.84 7.48 58.47
CA PRO A 195 -1.79 8.24 59.26
C PRO A 195 -1.07 9.12 60.29
N THR A 196 -1.21 10.43 60.18
CA THR A 196 -0.73 11.41 61.15
C THR A 196 -1.46 11.20 62.45
N GLY A 197 -0.70 10.87 63.50
CA GLY A 197 -1.20 10.58 64.82
C GLY A 197 -2.03 11.74 65.39
N ALA A 198 -3.13 11.37 65.99
CA ALA A 198 -4.03 12.26 66.75
C ALA A 198 -3.25 12.92 67.89
N VAL A 199 -3.20 14.24 67.87
CA VAL A 199 -2.73 15.02 69.02
C VAL A 199 -3.86 15.02 70.04
N LEU A 200 -3.59 14.41 71.16
CA LEU A 200 -4.47 14.41 72.33
C LEU A 200 -4.56 15.85 72.90
N ALA A 201 -5.75 16.44 72.85
CA ALA A 201 -5.99 17.74 73.51
C ALA A 201 -6.06 17.55 75.04
N ALA A 202 -5.22 18.28 75.74
CA ALA A 202 -5.26 18.34 77.20
C ALA A 202 -6.47 19.15 77.69
N PRO A 203 -7.10 18.79 78.84
CA PRO A 203 -8.24 19.50 79.36
C PRO A 203 -7.85 20.83 80.01
N PRO A 204 -8.73 21.90 80.02
CA PRO A 204 -8.45 23.16 80.66
C PRO A 204 -8.56 23.02 82.19
N ALA A 205 -7.50 23.48 82.88
CA ALA A 205 -7.53 23.65 84.34
C ALA A 205 -8.47 24.78 84.75
N GLY A 206 -9.38 24.48 85.64
CA GLY A 206 -10.29 25.44 86.23
C GLY A 206 -9.64 26.37 87.24
N LYS A 207 -10.07 27.60 87.20
CA LYS A 207 -10.55 28.45 88.25
C LYS A 207 -11.17 29.70 87.69
#